data_a28b37b8a3bb7b02b110ba206715d2b2
#
_entry.id   a28b37b8a3bb7b02b110ba206715d2b2
#
_cell.length_a   1.000
_cell.length_b   1.000
_cell.length_c   1.000
_cell.angle_alpha   90.00
_cell.angle_beta   90.00
_cell.angle_gamma   90.00
#
_symmetry.space_group_name_H-M   'P 1'
#
loop_
_entity.id
_entity.type
_entity.pdbx_description
1 polymer ?
#
loop_
_entity_poly.entity_id
_entity_poly.type
_entity_poly.pdbx_seq_one_letter_code
_entity_poly.pdbx_strand_id
1 'polypeptide(L)'
;MEFFQVQELGDGIFCLKDLSTVEMYLVVGEQRAALLDTGTGIGDLAGAVRGLTNKPVEVYLTHGHVDHAGGIYSFDRVHVHPADKALMQENARPGMRLAFAGFVGRAAGSTPWTQADFAPPHPIEICELEPGSTADLGGRTLTAVDMAGHTRGSLGYFDSATGTLFAGDGCNNSTFLFLPESASVEEYRDTLVRLKADWGAKVRRMMICHDYTCIPLQCIDEVLACCENVLAGASECEPFVFGFTP
;
A
#
# COMPACT_ATOMS: atom_id res chain seq x y z
N MET A 1 17.33 -8.90 -15.71
CA MET A 1 16.59 -7.63 -15.66
C MET A 1 16.39 -7.32 -14.19
N GLU A 2 16.66 -6.12 -13.74
CA GLU A 2 16.44 -5.72 -12.35
C GLU A 2 14.96 -5.31 -12.22
N PHE A 3 14.20 -6.07 -11.43
CA PHE A 3 12.75 -5.86 -11.28
C PHE A 3 12.40 -4.83 -10.22
N PHE A 4 13.34 -4.56 -9.32
CA PHE A 4 13.12 -3.65 -8.20
C PHE A 4 14.25 -2.64 -8.11
N GLN A 5 13.89 -1.36 -7.96
CA GLN A 5 14.80 -0.34 -7.48
C GLN A 5 14.73 -0.32 -5.96
N VAL A 6 15.87 -0.38 -5.28
CA VAL A 6 15.94 -0.40 -3.82
C VAL A 6 16.64 0.85 -3.33
N GLN A 7 16.01 1.52 -2.37
CA GLN A 7 16.56 2.68 -1.68
C GLN A 7 16.52 2.45 -0.16
N GLU A 8 17.65 2.59 0.51
CA GLU A 8 17.68 2.64 1.97
C GLU A 8 17.29 4.05 2.45
N LEU A 9 16.29 4.13 3.32
CA LEU A 9 15.75 5.39 3.85
C LEU A 9 16.25 5.72 5.26
N GLY A 10 17.16 4.89 5.79
CA GLY A 10 17.65 4.97 7.15
C GLY A 10 16.76 4.24 8.16
N ASP A 11 17.26 4.13 9.39
CA ASP A 11 16.53 3.51 10.53
C ASP A 11 16.00 2.09 10.24
N GLY A 12 16.66 1.32 9.36
CA GLY A 12 16.23 -0.02 8.97
C GLY A 12 14.99 -0.03 8.08
N ILE A 13 14.69 1.05 7.39
CA ILE A 13 13.61 1.16 6.42
C ILE A 13 14.20 1.17 5.01
N PHE A 14 13.66 0.28 4.15
CA PHE A 14 13.99 0.21 2.73
C PHE A 14 12.73 0.42 1.91
N CYS A 15 12.83 1.24 0.86
CA CYS A 15 11.82 1.36 -0.19
C CYS A 15 12.22 0.44 -1.34
N LEU A 16 11.30 -0.43 -1.75
CA LEU A 16 11.41 -1.25 -2.95
C LEU A 16 10.37 -0.75 -3.96
N LYS A 17 10.82 -0.25 -5.08
CA LYS A 17 9.95 0.22 -6.16
C LYS A 17 9.97 -0.78 -7.28
N ASP A 18 8.80 -1.30 -7.64
CA ASP A 18 8.66 -2.22 -8.76
C ASP A 18 8.56 -1.51 -10.12
N LEU A 19 8.47 -2.29 -11.19
CA LEU A 19 8.41 -1.76 -12.56
C LEU A 19 7.08 -1.03 -12.87
N SER A 20 6.06 -1.18 -12.04
CA SER A 20 4.82 -0.41 -12.11
C SER A 20 4.89 0.94 -11.39
N THR A 21 6.06 1.24 -10.81
CA THR A 21 6.34 2.43 -10.00
C THR A 21 5.69 2.45 -8.62
N VAL A 22 5.10 1.33 -8.17
CA VAL A 22 4.57 1.19 -6.82
C VAL A 22 5.69 0.99 -5.82
N GLU A 23 5.63 1.69 -4.71
CA GLU A 23 6.60 1.62 -3.63
C GLU A 23 6.09 0.72 -2.50
N MET A 24 6.89 -0.27 -2.16
CA MET A 24 6.72 -1.17 -1.01
C MET A 24 7.76 -0.82 0.05
N TYR A 25 7.45 -1.03 1.33
CA TYR A 25 8.39 -0.69 2.39
C TYR A 25 8.76 -1.91 3.22
N LEU A 26 10.06 -2.20 3.31
CA LEU A 26 10.59 -3.20 4.25
C LEU A 26 11.06 -2.48 5.51
N VAL A 27 10.43 -2.80 6.65
CA VAL A 27 10.75 -2.24 7.96
C VAL A 27 11.42 -3.32 8.79
N VAL A 28 12.71 -3.14 9.09
CA VAL A 28 13.55 -4.12 9.77
C VAL A 28 13.72 -3.73 11.24
N GLY A 29 13.21 -4.59 12.15
CA GLY A 29 13.44 -4.48 13.58
C GLY A 29 14.63 -5.34 14.03
N GLU A 30 14.81 -5.52 15.34
CA GLU A 30 15.92 -6.33 15.88
C GLU A 30 15.73 -7.84 15.69
N GLN A 31 14.48 -8.33 15.71
CA GLN A 31 14.15 -9.76 15.72
C GLN A 31 13.49 -10.23 14.42
N ARG A 32 12.69 -9.39 13.78
CA ARG A 32 11.95 -9.69 12.55
C ARG A 32 11.76 -8.43 11.70
N ALA A 33 11.24 -8.61 10.52
CA ALA A 33 10.92 -7.51 9.61
C ALA A 33 9.47 -7.60 9.12
N ALA A 34 8.91 -6.47 8.73
CA ALA A 34 7.62 -6.36 8.08
C ALA A 34 7.81 -5.82 6.65
N LEU A 35 7.22 -6.49 5.67
CA LEU A 35 7.06 -5.96 4.33
C LEU A 35 5.66 -5.38 4.20
N LEU A 36 5.57 -4.10 3.89
CA LEU A 36 4.32 -3.39 3.64
C LEU A 36 4.07 -3.38 2.13
N ASP A 37 3.00 -4.03 1.72
CA ASP A 37 2.60 -4.35 0.36
C ASP A 37 3.57 -5.27 -0.40
N THR A 38 3.12 -5.73 -1.56
CA THR A 38 3.83 -6.73 -2.38
C THR A 38 3.96 -6.33 -3.84
N GLY A 39 3.56 -5.11 -4.18
CA GLY A 39 3.59 -4.63 -5.56
C GLY A 39 2.70 -5.44 -6.50
N THR A 40 2.94 -5.32 -7.78
CA THR A 40 2.22 -6.08 -8.84
C THR A 40 2.55 -7.56 -8.87
N GLY A 41 3.62 -7.96 -8.19
CA GLY A 41 4.09 -9.35 -8.16
C GLY A 41 4.96 -9.77 -9.33
N ILE A 42 5.46 -8.82 -10.13
CA ILE A 42 6.43 -9.10 -11.20
C ILE A 42 7.82 -9.29 -10.58
N GLY A 43 8.48 -10.38 -10.95
CA GLY A 43 9.85 -10.69 -10.51
C GLY A 43 9.92 -11.44 -9.17
N ASP A 44 11.15 -11.65 -8.68
CA ASP A 44 11.41 -12.37 -7.42
C ASP A 44 11.45 -11.39 -6.23
N LEU A 45 10.26 -10.96 -5.77
CA LEU A 45 10.13 -10.07 -4.61
C LEU A 45 10.74 -10.69 -3.34
N ALA A 46 10.46 -11.97 -3.08
CA ALA A 46 11.02 -12.65 -1.92
C ALA A 46 12.56 -12.71 -1.96
N GLY A 47 13.14 -12.90 -3.14
CA GLY A 47 14.60 -12.84 -3.34
C GLY A 47 15.16 -11.45 -3.08
N ALA A 48 14.50 -10.40 -3.58
CA ALA A 48 14.89 -9.01 -3.34
C ALA A 48 14.88 -8.69 -1.83
N VAL A 49 13.80 -9.08 -1.13
CA VAL A 49 13.67 -8.89 0.33
C VAL A 49 14.75 -9.68 1.12
N ARG A 50 15.02 -10.94 0.74
CA ARG A 50 16.10 -11.74 1.34
C ARG A 50 17.49 -11.13 1.13
N GLY A 51 17.69 -10.38 0.07
CA GLY A 51 18.92 -9.62 -0.17
C GLY A 51 19.13 -8.45 0.82
N LEU A 52 18.06 -7.96 1.47
CA LEU A 52 18.10 -6.81 2.38
C LEU A 52 18.11 -7.22 3.85
N THR A 53 17.56 -8.38 4.20
CA THR A 53 17.50 -8.86 5.57
C THR A 53 17.53 -10.39 5.64
N ASN A 54 18.19 -10.92 6.68
CA ASN A 54 18.15 -12.35 7.01
C ASN A 54 17.13 -12.70 8.10
N LYS A 55 16.34 -11.72 8.53
CA LYS A 55 15.33 -11.89 9.57
C LYS A 55 14.05 -12.49 9.03
N PRO A 56 13.24 -13.18 9.86
CA PRO A 56 11.89 -13.57 9.47
C PRO A 56 11.09 -12.34 9.01
N VAL A 57 10.43 -12.46 7.84
CA VAL A 57 9.63 -11.39 7.25
C VAL A 57 8.17 -11.80 7.27
N GLU A 58 7.29 -10.91 7.73
CA GLU A 58 5.84 -11.01 7.60
C GLU A 58 5.32 -9.91 6.69
N VAL A 59 4.29 -10.22 5.90
CA VAL A 59 3.70 -9.29 4.93
C VAL A 59 2.43 -8.68 5.49
N TYR A 60 2.32 -7.36 5.38
CA TYR A 60 1.18 -6.56 5.81
C TYR A 60 0.70 -5.72 4.62
N LEU A 61 -0.54 -5.93 4.19
CA LEU A 61 -1.11 -5.17 3.07
C LEU A 61 -1.77 -3.89 3.57
N THR A 62 -1.54 -2.81 2.86
CA THR A 62 -2.28 -1.57 3.09
C THR A 62 -3.72 -1.73 2.60
N HIS A 63 -3.91 -2.37 1.44
CA HIS A 63 -5.22 -2.67 0.88
C HIS A 63 -5.15 -3.76 -0.21
N GLY A 64 -6.29 -4.09 -0.81
CA GLY A 64 -6.42 -5.26 -1.67
C GLY A 64 -6.20 -5.05 -3.17
N HIS A 65 -5.79 -3.88 -3.66
CA HIS A 65 -5.59 -3.64 -5.10
C HIS A 65 -4.39 -4.40 -5.68
N VAL A 66 -4.42 -4.61 -6.97
CA VAL A 66 -3.46 -5.48 -7.68
C VAL A 66 -2.01 -5.04 -7.57
N ASP A 67 -1.78 -3.75 -7.54
CA ASP A 67 -0.46 -3.13 -7.43
C ASP A 67 0.09 -3.10 -6.00
N HIS A 68 -0.71 -3.48 -5.02
CA HIS A 68 -0.32 -3.67 -3.62
C HIS A 68 -0.33 -5.15 -3.20
N ALA A 69 -1.28 -5.92 -3.71
CA ALA A 69 -1.49 -7.31 -3.34
C ALA A 69 -1.08 -8.32 -4.43
N GLY A 70 -0.63 -7.88 -5.59
CA GLY A 70 -0.30 -8.76 -6.71
C GLY A 70 0.80 -9.77 -6.42
N GLY A 71 1.74 -9.44 -5.53
CA GLY A 71 2.89 -10.26 -5.17
C GLY A 71 2.70 -11.18 -3.96
N ILE A 72 1.49 -11.34 -3.41
CA ILE A 72 1.25 -12.14 -2.20
C ILE A 72 1.76 -13.57 -2.30
N TYR A 73 1.76 -14.15 -3.50
CA TYR A 73 2.28 -15.51 -3.72
C TYR A 73 3.82 -15.62 -3.70
N SER A 74 4.54 -14.54 -3.40
CA SER A 74 5.97 -14.61 -3.07
C SER A 74 6.21 -15.02 -1.62
N PHE A 75 5.14 -15.13 -0.79
CA PHE A 75 5.19 -15.42 0.63
C PHE A 75 4.12 -16.44 1.03
N ASP A 76 4.32 -17.14 2.16
CA ASP A 76 3.38 -18.17 2.66
C ASP A 76 2.27 -17.58 3.55
N ARG A 77 2.44 -16.34 4.03
CA ARG A 77 1.50 -15.66 4.93
C ARG A 77 1.39 -14.19 4.61
N VAL A 78 0.15 -13.65 4.66
CA VAL A 78 -0.14 -12.23 4.50
C VAL A 78 -1.18 -11.76 5.52
N HIS A 79 -1.05 -10.51 5.96
CA HIS A 79 -2.02 -9.85 6.83
C HIS A 79 -2.79 -8.82 6.02
N VAL A 80 -4.12 -8.80 6.16
CA VAL A 80 -5.02 -7.91 5.41
C VAL A 80 -6.26 -7.57 6.24
N HIS A 81 -6.82 -6.39 6.05
CA HIS A 81 -8.10 -6.04 6.67
C HIS A 81 -9.23 -6.94 6.12
N PRO A 82 -10.18 -7.44 6.97
CA PRO A 82 -11.26 -8.32 6.53
C PRO A 82 -12.08 -7.78 5.35
N ALA A 83 -12.33 -6.46 5.32
CA ALA A 83 -13.09 -5.82 4.24
C ALA A 83 -12.40 -5.91 2.87
N ASP A 84 -11.07 -6.00 2.84
CA ASP A 84 -10.28 -6.07 1.61
C ASP A 84 -9.84 -7.50 1.22
N LYS A 85 -10.16 -8.49 2.05
CA LYS A 85 -9.77 -9.89 1.80
C LYS A 85 -10.25 -10.42 0.45
N ALA A 86 -11.52 -10.18 0.11
CA ALA A 86 -12.08 -10.62 -1.16
C ALA A 86 -11.46 -9.86 -2.35
N LEU A 87 -11.27 -8.55 -2.20
CA LEU A 87 -10.61 -7.69 -3.18
C LEU A 87 -9.18 -8.17 -3.45
N MET A 88 -8.39 -8.41 -2.41
CA MET A 88 -7.04 -8.96 -2.50
C MET A 88 -7.02 -10.28 -3.28
N GLN A 89 -7.91 -11.23 -2.94
CA GLN A 89 -7.97 -12.53 -3.60
C GLN A 89 -8.32 -12.43 -5.08
N GLU A 90 -9.22 -11.52 -5.45
CA GLU A 90 -9.57 -11.24 -6.84
C GLU A 90 -8.40 -10.64 -7.61
N ASN A 91 -7.77 -9.62 -7.04
CA ASN A 91 -6.67 -8.89 -7.66
C ASN A 91 -5.36 -9.68 -7.76
N ALA A 92 -5.14 -10.64 -6.85
CA ALA A 92 -3.99 -11.54 -6.92
C ALA A 92 -4.13 -12.67 -7.95
N ARG A 93 -5.27 -12.80 -8.65
CA ARG A 93 -5.45 -13.81 -9.70
C ARG A 93 -4.44 -13.61 -10.83
N PRO A 94 -3.91 -14.70 -11.42
CA PRO A 94 -2.92 -14.63 -12.49
C PRO A 94 -3.36 -13.77 -13.68
N GLY A 95 -4.63 -13.86 -14.08
CA GLY A 95 -5.18 -13.06 -15.18
C GLY A 95 -5.21 -11.57 -14.86
N MET A 96 -5.59 -11.19 -13.63
CA MET A 96 -5.64 -9.79 -13.20
C MET A 96 -4.23 -9.18 -13.13
N ARG A 97 -3.29 -9.88 -12.50
CA ARG A 97 -1.88 -9.44 -12.43
C ARG A 97 -1.27 -9.22 -13.83
N LEU A 98 -1.49 -10.17 -14.73
CA LEU A 98 -0.99 -10.05 -16.11
C LEU A 98 -1.66 -8.92 -16.88
N ALA A 99 -2.98 -8.73 -16.72
CA ALA A 99 -3.71 -7.64 -17.36
C ALA A 99 -3.21 -6.26 -16.89
N PHE A 100 -3.04 -6.09 -15.56
CA PHE A 100 -2.52 -4.87 -14.98
C PHE A 100 -1.08 -4.59 -15.41
N ALA A 101 -0.19 -5.59 -15.33
CA ALA A 101 1.18 -5.48 -15.79
C ALA A 101 1.26 -5.11 -17.28
N GLY A 102 0.37 -5.67 -18.10
CA GLY A 102 0.26 -5.31 -19.52
C GLY A 102 -0.23 -3.86 -19.74
N PHE A 103 -1.09 -3.36 -18.86
CA PHE A 103 -1.52 -1.95 -18.88
C PHE A 103 -0.36 -1.01 -18.54
N VAL A 104 0.30 -1.23 -17.41
CA VAL A 104 1.47 -0.44 -16.96
C VAL A 104 2.63 -0.54 -17.95
N GLY A 105 2.93 -1.75 -18.43
CA GLY A 105 4.01 -1.99 -19.38
C GLY A 105 3.80 -1.25 -20.71
N ARG A 106 2.57 -1.16 -21.21
CA ARG A 106 2.27 -0.37 -22.42
C ARG A 106 2.51 1.12 -22.19
N ALA A 107 2.11 1.63 -21.02
CA ALA A 107 2.35 3.03 -20.65
C ALA A 107 3.85 3.34 -20.56
N ALA A 108 4.66 2.39 -20.07
CA ALA A 108 6.10 2.51 -19.93
C ALA A 108 6.89 2.14 -21.21
N GLY A 109 6.23 1.68 -22.29
CA GLY A 109 6.90 1.22 -23.51
C GLY A 109 7.73 -0.05 -23.33
N SER A 110 7.40 -0.89 -22.34
CA SER A 110 8.16 -2.09 -21.97
C SER A 110 7.68 -3.35 -22.71
N THR A 111 8.49 -4.43 -22.60
CA THR A 111 8.20 -5.75 -23.19
C THR A 111 6.96 -6.37 -22.55
N PRO A 112 6.12 -7.12 -23.28
CA PRO A 112 4.95 -7.78 -22.71
C PRO A 112 5.38 -8.83 -21.68
N TRP A 113 4.77 -8.75 -20.48
CA TRP A 113 4.96 -9.71 -19.39
C TRP A 113 4.21 -11.00 -19.67
N THR A 114 4.67 -12.11 -19.11
CA THR A 114 4.06 -13.43 -19.19
C THR A 114 3.77 -13.97 -17.79
N GLN A 115 2.98 -15.02 -17.66
CA GLN A 115 2.74 -15.67 -16.36
C GLN A 115 4.04 -16.17 -15.68
N ALA A 116 5.09 -16.44 -16.46
CA ALA A 116 6.38 -16.89 -15.90
C ALA A 116 7.15 -15.80 -15.16
N ASP A 117 6.77 -14.54 -15.34
CA ASP A 117 7.39 -13.40 -14.66
C ASP A 117 6.82 -13.16 -13.26
N PHE A 118 5.81 -13.95 -12.84
CA PHE A 118 5.15 -13.86 -11.56
C PHE A 118 5.34 -15.12 -10.70
N ALA A 119 5.37 -14.95 -9.38
CA ALA A 119 5.26 -16.09 -8.47
C ALA A 119 3.96 -16.87 -8.74
N PRO A 120 4.03 -18.21 -8.92
CA PRO A 120 2.84 -19.02 -9.18
C PRO A 120 1.94 -19.07 -7.96
N PRO A 121 0.60 -19.09 -8.14
CA PRO A 121 -0.33 -19.25 -7.03
C PRO A 121 -0.08 -20.55 -6.26
N HIS A 122 -0.13 -20.46 -4.96
CA HIS A 122 -0.11 -21.60 -4.02
C HIS A 122 -0.97 -21.25 -2.80
N PRO A 123 -1.32 -22.23 -1.95
CA PRO A 123 -2.00 -21.95 -0.70
C PRO A 123 -1.18 -21.04 0.21
N ILE A 124 -1.77 -19.94 0.66
CA ILE A 124 -1.18 -18.99 1.61
C ILE A 124 -2.07 -18.85 2.83
N GLU A 125 -1.49 -18.57 3.98
CA GLU A 125 -2.23 -18.22 5.18
C GLU A 125 -2.62 -16.74 5.11
N ILE A 126 -3.93 -16.46 5.22
CA ILE A 126 -4.48 -15.11 5.24
C ILE A 126 -4.88 -14.79 6.67
N CYS A 127 -4.15 -13.87 7.30
CA CYS A 127 -4.40 -13.38 8.64
C CYS A 127 -5.20 -12.08 8.58
N GLU A 128 -6.33 -12.05 9.26
CA GLU A 128 -7.14 -10.83 9.34
C GLU A 128 -6.54 -9.86 10.36
N LEU A 129 -6.52 -8.57 10.01
CA LEU A 129 -5.90 -7.51 10.78
C LEU A 129 -6.84 -6.31 10.88
N GLU A 130 -7.10 -5.86 12.08
CA GLU A 130 -7.96 -4.70 12.36
C GLU A 130 -7.12 -3.49 12.79
N PRO A 131 -7.65 -2.25 12.63
CA PRO A 131 -7.02 -1.07 13.21
C PRO A 131 -6.70 -1.23 14.70
N GLY A 132 -5.53 -0.78 15.12
CA GLY A 132 -5.02 -0.96 16.48
C GLY A 132 -4.22 -2.25 16.71
N SER A 133 -4.27 -3.21 15.78
CA SER A 133 -3.40 -4.39 15.83
C SER A 133 -1.93 -3.98 15.74
N THR A 134 -1.06 -4.75 16.39
CA THR A 134 0.37 -4.42 16.46
C THR A 134 1.25 -5.57 16.02
N ALA A 135 2.36 -5.26 15.37
CA ALA A 135 3.45 -6.17 15.04
C ALA A 135 4.72 -5.72 15.78
N ASP A 136 5.17 -6.52 16.74
CA ASP A 136 6.44 -6.30 17.41
C ASP A 136 7.59 -6.87 16.56
N LEU A 137 8.49 -6.00 16.11
CA LEU A 137 9.63 -6.37 15.28
C LEU A 137 10.94 -6.51 16.10
N GLY A 138 10.88 -6.30 17.43
CA GLY A 138 12.01 -6.15 18.31
C GLY A 138 12.61 -4.74 18.21
N GLY A 139 12.55 -4.02 19.34
CA GLY A 139 13.01 -2.62 19.42
C GLY A 139 12.13 -1.58 18.70
N ARG A 140 11.12 -2.03 17.94
CA ARG A 140 10.12 -1.19 17.27
C ARG A 140 8.81 -1.96 17.06
N THR A 141 7.71 -1.23 17.02
CA THR A 141 6.37 -1.79 16.82
C THR A 141 5.70 -1.07 15.66
N LEU A 142 5.10 -1.82 14.74
CA LEU A 142 4.15 -1.29 13.77
C LEU A 142 2.73 -1.41 14.34
N THR A 143 1.96 -0.34 14.26
CA THR A 143 0.53 -0.33 14.63
C THR A 143 -0.30 -0.09 13.38
N ALA A 144 -1.29 -0.94 13.13
CA ALA A 144 -2.27 -0.74 12.06
C ALA A 144 -3.17 0.45 12.39
N VAL A 145 -3.31 1.37 11.45
CA VAL A 145 -4.07 2.62 11.57
C VAL A 145 -5.21 2.59 10.56
N ASP A 146 -6.41 2.97 10.98
CA ASP A 146 -7.57 3.10 10.09
C ASP A 146 -7.29 4.18 9.03
N MET A 147 -7.34 3.78 7.76
CA MET A 147 -7.17 4.63 6.59
C MET A 147 -8.31 4.40 5.58
N ALA A 148 -9.47 3.89 6.07
CA ALA A 148 -10.61 3.59 5.20
C ALA A 148 -11.02 4.80 4.36
N GLY A 149 -11.05 4.62 3.05
CA GLY A 149 -11.32 5.67 2.07
C GLY A 149 -11.15 5.12 0.67
N HIS A 150 -9.93 5.03 0.18
CA HIS A 150 -9.58 4.47 -1.12
C HIS A 150 -10.16 3.05 -1.30
N THR A 151 -9.99 2.19 -0.28
CA THR A 151 -10.84 1.02 -0.06
C THR A 151 -11.42 1.08 1.36
N ARG A 152 -12.50 0.31 1.62
CA ARG A 152 -13.09 0.23 2.97
C ARG A 152 -12.18 -0.50 3.97
N GLY A 153 -11.24 -1.28 3.49
CA GLY A 153 -10.25 -2.00 4.28
C GLY A 153 -8.86 -1.38 4.27
N SER A 154 -8.69 -0.16 3.76
CA SER A 154 -7.39 0.51 3.75
C SER A 154 -6.84 0.69 5.16
N LEU A 155 -5.59 0.25 5.35
CA LEU A 155 -4.79 0.39 6.57
C LEU A 155 -3.52 1.20 6.28
N GLY A 156 -3.15 2.04 7.22
CA GLY A 156 -1.77 2.54 7.32
C GLY A 156 -1.01 1.78 8.40
N TYR A 157 0.30 1.95 8.46
CA TYR A 157 1.14 1.34 9.48
C TYR A 157 2.03 2.40 10.14
N PHE A 158 1.80 2.63 11.43
CA PHE A 158 2.59 3.58 12.21
C PHE A 158 3.79 2.86 12.86
N ASP A 159 4.99 3.33 12.56
CA ASP A 159 6.23 2.86 13.18
C ASP A 159 6.59 3.67 14.42
N SER A 160 6.59 3.01 15.57
CA SER A 160 6.86 3.62 16.87
C SER A 160 8.29 4.16 17.03
N ALA A 161 9.26 3.59 16.32
CA ALA A 161 10.67 3.99 16.48
C ALA A 161 10.97 5.32 15.77
N THR A 162 10.38 5.55 14.60
CA THR A 162 10.68 6.72 13.78
C THR A 162 9.57 7.76 13.76
N GLY A 163 8.35 7.40 14.17
CA GLY A 163 7.15 8.22 13.98
C GLY A 163 6.71 8.29 12.51
N THR A 164 7.07 7.29 11.71
CA THR A 164 6.66 7.20 10.31
C THR A 164 5.28 6.55 10.20
N LEU A 165 4.38 7.16 9.44
CA LEU A 165 3.14 6.55 9.00
C LEU A 165 3.32 6.13 7.53
N PHE A 166 3.19 4.85 7.23
CA PHE A 166 3.07 4.32 5.88
C PHE A 166 1.59 4.31 5.53
N ALA A 167 1.17 5.24 4.70
CA ALA A 167 -0.25 5.51 4.45
C ALA A 167 -0.83 4.69 3.28
N GLY A 168 0.00 4.03 2.48
CA GLY A 168 -0.45 3.40 1.25
C GLY A 168 -1.16 4.43 0.36
N ASP A 169 -2.33 4.05 -0.14
CA ASP A 169 -3.21 4.92 -0.91
C ASP A 169 -4.33 5.55 -0.06
N GLY A 170 -4.30 5.33 1.25
CA GLY A 170 -5.30 5.84 2.17
C GLY A 170 -5.26 7.36 2.36
N CYS A 171 -4.14 8.02 2.11
CA CYS A 171 -4.03 9.47 2.05
C CYS A 171 -2.80 9.86 1.23
N ASN A 172 -3.03 10.42 0.06
CA ASN A 172 -1.99 10.92 -0.84
C ASN A 172 -2.52 12.15 -1.60
N ASN A 173 -1.73 12.68 -2.52
CA ASN A 173 -2.10 13.85 -3.33
C ASN A 173 -3.12 13.55 -4.43
N SER A 174 -3.54 12.28 -4.59
CA SER A 174 -4.49 11.84 -5.63
C SER A 174 -5.29 10.61 -5.17
N THR A 175 -5.94 10.68 -4.00
CA THR A 175 -6.72 9.55 -3.47
C THR A 175 -7.97 9.28 -4.31
N PHE A 176 -8.08 8.08 -4.87
CA PHE A 176 -9.23 7.66 -5.66
C PHE A 176 -10.37 7.18 -4.77
N LEU A 177 -11.53 7.84 -4.90
CA LEU A 177 -12.77 7.50 -4.17
C LEU A 177 -13.93 7.12 -5.10
N PHE A 178 -13.65 6.83 -6.37
CA PHE A 178 -14.66 6.53 -7.38
C PHE A 178 -14.81 5.04 -7.70
N LEU A 179 -14.03 4.18 -7.04
CA LEU A 179 -14.08 2.73 -7.25
C LEU A 179 -15.25 2.12 -6.44
N PRO A 180 -15.80 0.97 -6.86
CA PRO A 180 -16.90 0.32 -6.15
C PRO A 180 -16.60 -0.03 -4.69
N GLU A 181 -15.34 -0.32 -4.38
CA GLU A 181 -14.81 -0.64 -3.05
C GLU A 181 -14.48 0.58 -2.20
N SER A 182 -14.49 1.77 -2.80
CA SER A 182 -14.19 3.01 -2.07
C SER A 182 -15.28 3.35 -1.04
N ALA A 183 -14.90 4.07 -0.01
CA ALA A 183 -15.82 4.73 0.90
C ALA A 183 -16.46 5.97 0.25
N SER A 184 -17.53 6.49 0.82
CA SER A 184 -18.04 7.80 0.41
C SER A 184 -17.09 8.92 0.85
N VAL A 185 -17.25 10.10 0.26
CA VAL A 185 -16.44 11.28 0.65
C VAL A 185 -16.68 11.65 2.13
N GLU A 186 -17.90 11.48 2.63
CA GLU A 186 -18.24 11.70 4.03
C GLU A 186 -17.51 10.73 4.96
N GLU A 187 -17.55 9.41 4.63
CA GLU A 187 -16.88 8.39 5.40
C GLU A 187 -15.36 8.61 5.41
N TYR A 188 -14.78 8.96 4.26
CA TYR A 188 -13.35 9.23 4.13
C TYR A 188 -12.92 10.47 4.90
N ARG A 189 -13.69 11.58 4.80
CA ARG A 189 -13.47 12.77 5.63
C ARG A 189 -13.41 12.41 7.12
N ASP A 190 -14.39 11.62 7.59
CA ASP A 190 -14.46 11.22 9.00
C ASP A 190 -13.27 10.35 9.41
N THR A 191 -12.76 9.50 8.52
CA THR A 191 -11.51 8.75 8.72
C THR A 191 -10.32 9.69 8.89
N LEU A 192 -10.16 10.68 8.02
CA LEU A 192 -9.06 11.65 8.09
C LEU A 192 -9.15 12.54 9.35
N VAL A 193 -10.35 12.90 9.79
CA VAL A 193 -10.56 13.63 11.05
C VAL A 193 -10.05 12.79 12.24
N ARG A 194 -10.42 11.50 12.31
CA ARG A 194 -9.94 10.57 13.34
C ARG A 194 -8.43 10.39 13.26
N LEU A 195 -7.89 10.16 12.04
CA LEU A 195 -6.45 10.04 11.80
C LEU A 195 -5.68 11.23 12.39
N LYS A 196 -6.13 12.44 12.08
CA LYS A 196 -5.51 13.67 12.58
C LYS A 196 -5.60 13.81 14.10
N ALA A 197 -6.76 13.49 14.68
CA ALA A 197 -6.98 13.59 16.12
C ALA A 197 -6.12 12.59 16.92
N ASP A 198 -6.05 11.34 16.48
CA ASP A 198 -5.42 10.25 17.22
C ASP A 198 -3.92 10.12 16.96
N TRP A 199 -3.48 10.48 15.75
CA TRP A 199 -2.12 10.22 15.26
C TRP A 199 -1.34 11.49 14.88
N GLY A 200 -1.99 12.61 14.58
CA GLY A 200 -1.33 13.82 14.09
C GLY A 200 -0.16 14.30 14.95
N ALA A 201 -0.26 14.19 16.29
CA ALA A 201 0.81 14.57 17.20
C ALA A 201 1.98 13.54 17.27
N LYS A 202 1.76 12.29 16.82
CA LYS A 202 2.72 11.19 16.87
C LYS A 202 3.48 11.05 15.57
N VAL A 203 2.80 11.32 14.43
CA VAL A 203 3.36 11.16 13.08
C VAL A 203 4.32 12.30 12.80
N ARG A 204 5.54 11.96 12.41
CA ARG A 204 6.60 12.89 12.03
C ARG A 204 6.78 13.01 10.53
N ARG A 205 6.50 11.92 9.80
CA ARG A 205 6.52 11.86 8.34
C ARG A 205 5.51 10.84 7.84
N MET A 206 4.98 11.07 6.65
CA MET A 206 4.04 10.17 5.99
C MET A 206 4.64 9.67 4.68
N MET A 207 4.64 8.34 4.51
CA MET A 207 5.12 7.66 3.31
C MET A 207 3.94 7.11 2.54
N ILE A 208 3.96 7.26 1.22
CA ILE A 208 2.92 6.82 0.29
C ILE A 208 3.52 5.87 -0.75
N CYS A 209 2.68 5.26 -1.57
CA CYS A 209 3.11 4.19 -2.49
C CYS A 209 3.24 4.63 -3.95
N HIS A 210 2.81 5.86 -4.31
CA HIS A 210 2.82 6.37 -5.68
C HIS A 210 3.41 7.78 -5.76
N ASP A 211 4.09 8.09 -6.88
CA ASP A 211 4.62 9.39 -7.28
C ASP A 211 5.71 9.95 -6.36
N TYR A 212 5.48 9.97 -5.07
CA TYR A 212 6.39 10.51 -4.06
C TYR A 212 6.55 9.52 -2.92
N THR A 213 7.78 9.30 -2.49
CA THR A 213 8.08 8.41 -1.34
C THR A 213 7.61 9.02 -0.02
N CYS A 214 7.66 10.34 0.12
CA CYS A 214 7.28 11.05 1.35
C CYS A 214 6.52 12.32 1.02
N ILE A 215 5.42 12.53 1.74
CA ILE A 215 4.61 13.75 1.65
C ILE A 215 4.50 14.44 3.01
N PRO A 216 4.31 15.77 3.04
CA PRO A 216 4.15 16.49 4.29
C PRO A 216 2.79 16.18 4.94
N LEU A 217 2.72 16.23 6.27
CA LEU A 217 1.49 15.98 7.03
C LEU A 217 0.36 16.96 6.69
N GLN A 218 0.68 18.15 6.19
CA GLN A 218 -0.31 19.13 5.70
C GLN A 218 -1.20 18.55 4.60
N CYS A 219 -0.76 17.51 3.88
CA CYS A 219 -1.58 16.82 2.89
C CYS A 219 -2.92 16.33 3.48
N ILE A 220 -2.94 15.91 4.76
CA ILE A 220 -4.18 15.53 5.45
C ILE A 220 -5.16 16.71 5.50
N ASP A 221 -4.67 17.91 5.79
CA ASP A 221 -5.52 19.12 5.87
C ASP A 221 -6.01 19.55 4.49
N GLU A 222 -5.17 19.42 3.47
CA GLU A 222 -5.51 19.73 2.08
C GLU A 222 -6.59 18.76 1.56
N VAL A 223 -6.45 17.47 1.84
CA VAL A 223 -7.45 16.46 1.46
C VAL A 223 -8.75 16.64 2.25
N LEU A 224 -8.68 16.96 3.55
CA LEU A 224 -9.86 17.32 4.34
C LEU A 224 -10.60 18.52 3.77
N ALA A 225 -9.89 19.59 3.42
CA ALA A 225 -10.49 20.77 2.78
C ALA A 225 -11.12 20.42 1.42
N CYS A 226 -10.52 19.53 0.65
CA CYS A 226 -11.09 19.02 -0.59
C CYS A 226 -12.40 18.26 -0.34
N CYS A 227 -12.43 17.36 0.65
CA CYS A 227 -13.66 16.65 1.03
C CYS A 227 -14.79 17.63 1.42
N GLU A 228 -14.49 18.62 2.27
CA GLU A 228 -15.49 19.62 2.68
C GLU A 228 -16.01 20.45 1.49
N ASN A 229 -15.15 20.82 0.56
CA ASN A 229 -15.55 21.52 -0.67
C ASN A 229 -16.49 20.67 -1.53
N VAL A 230 -16.18 19.41 -1.73
CA VAL A 230 -17.02 18.46 -2.50
C VAL A 230 -18.39 18.32 -1.80
N LEU A 231 -18.41 18.14 -0.49
CA LEU A 231 -19.64 17.99 0.30
C LEU A 231 -20.49 19.26 0.33
N ALA A 232 -19.88 20.43 0.25
CA ALA A 232 -20.56 21.70 0.13
C ALA A 232 -21.12 21.97 -1.28
N GLY A 233 -20.85 21.08 -2.26
CA GLY A 233 -21.29 21.25 -3.64
C GLY A 233 -20.45 22.27 -4.42
N ALA A 234 -19.31 22.70 -3.88
CA ALA A 234 -18.35 23.50 -4.62
C ALA A 234 -17.54 22.56 -5.52
N SER A 235 -17.74 22.64 -6.82
CA SER A 235 -17.08 21.78 -7.80
C SER A 235 -16.36 22.59 -8.84
N GLU A 236 -15.14 23.02 -8.54
CA GLU A 236 -14.15 23.18 -9.59
C GLU A 236 -13.52 21.81 -9.80
N CYS A 237 -14.02 21.03 -10.76
CA CYS A 237 -13.48 19.71 -11.08
C CYS A 237 -12.82 19.74 -12.44
N GLU A 238 -11.61 19.20 -12.52
CA GLU A 238 -11.04 18.80 -13.80
C GLU A 238 -11.46 17.37 -14.14
N PRO A 239 -11.80 17.06 -15.41
CA PRO A 239 -12.10 15.70 -15.82
C PRO A 239 -10.88 14.81 -15.62
N PHE A 240 -11.04 13.72 -14.86
CA PHE A 240 -10.02 12.68 -14.69
C PHE A 240 -10.42 11.45 -15.52
N VAL A 241 -9.49 10.95 -16.34
CA VAL A 241 -9.69 9.74 -17.14
C VAL A 241 -8.80 8.64 -16.59
N PHE A 242 -9.42 7.65 -15.95
CA PHE A 242 -8.74 6.42 -15.54
C PHE A 242 -8.86 5.38 -16.64
N GLY A 243 -7.74 4.91 -17.16
CA GLY A 243 -7.65 4.09 -18.36
C GLY A 243 -7.59 2.57 -18.15
N PHE A 244 -7.66 2.08 -16.92
CA PHE A 244 -7.66 0.64 -16.65
C PHE A 244 -9.09 0.11 -16.57
N THR A 245 -9.46 -0.70 -17.57
CA THR A 245 -10.61 -1.62 -17.51
C THR A 245 -10.05 -3.04 -17.60
N PRO A 246 -10.29 -3.92 -16.62
CA PRO A 246 -9.82 -5.29 -16.61
C PRO A 246 -10.37 -6.13 -17.77
#